data_ab026e069cd44a69853da4341166df7d
#
_entry.id   ab026e069cd44a69853da4341166df7d
#
_cell.length_a   1.000
_cell.length_b   1.000
_cell.length_c   1.000
_cell.angle_alpha   90.00
_cell.angle_beta   90.00
_cell.angle_gamma   90.00
#
_symmetry.space_group_name_H-M   'P 1'
#
loop_
_entity.id
_entity.type
_entity.pdbx_description
1 polymer ?
#
loop_
_entity_poly.entity_id
_entity_poly.type
_entity_poly.pdbx_seq_one_letter_code
_entity_poly.pdbx_strand_id
1 'polypeptide(L)'
;MTNKIYNLDKTNIKDGVQCIKKLWFNFHEPIIIKDNPEFHKGERFGLIVRENYGNGLDLSDNFNIQDVVIKTEEALKSKNTNVIYEGAFIFEKTLVRTDVLIKNRDGWDLLEAKATTKIEEKKNVLKKEYLLDLSIQTFILKQCGVNLKNI
;
A
#
# COMPACT_ATOMS: atom_id res chain seq x y z
N MET A 1 20.42 10.06 -13.71
CA MET A 1 19.58 8.85 -13.60
C MET A 1 19.36 8.62 -12.11
N THR A 2 18.15 8.82 -11.60
CA THR A 2 17.83 8.54 -10.21
C THR A 2 17.92 7.01 -10.00
N ASN A 3 18.84 6.56 -9.15
CA ASN A 3 18.94 5.15 -8.78
C ASN A 3 17.64 4.76 -8.04
N LYS A 4 16.65 4.28 -8.79
CA LYS A 4 15.45 3.73 -8.17
C LYS A 4 15.84 2.49 -7.36
N ILE A 5 15.47 2.47 -6.08
CA ILE A 5 15.72 1.34 -5.18
C ILE A 5 14.75 0.17 -5.41
N TYR A 6 13.75 0.36 -6.27
CA TYR A 6 12.78 -0.66 -6.71
C TYR A 6 12.53 -0.58 -8.22
N ASN A 7 12.08 -1.68 -8.80
CA ASN A 7 11.76 -1.79 -10.23
C ASN A 7 10.26 -1.85 -10.48
N LEU A 8 9.53 -2.53 -9.60
CA LEU A 8 8.08 -2.73 -9.68
C LEU A 8 7.40 -2.13 -8.45
N ASP A 9 6.16 -1.73 -8.61
CA ASP A 9 5.26 -1.41 -7.51
C ASP A 9 3.97 -2.26 -7.59
N LYS A 10 3.11 -2.10 -6.59
CA LYS A 10 1.82 -2.80 -6.49
C LYS A 10 0.98 -2.63 -7.77
N THR A 11 0.96 -1.43 -8.35
CA THR A 11 0.21 -1.12 -9.58
C THR A 11 0.78 -1.87 -10.78
N ASN A 12 2.11 -1.89 -10.93
CA ASN A 12 2.77 -2.62 -12.01
C ASN A 12 2.46 -4.11 -11.96
N ILE A 13 2.44 -4.73 -10.78
CA ILE A 13 2.08 -6.15 -10.65
C ILE A 13 0.63 -6.38 -11.06
N LYS A 14 -0.31 -5.54 -10.61
CA LYS A 14 -1.73 -5.63 -10.99
C LYS A 14 -1.93 -5.49 -12.49
N ASP A 15 -1.23 -4.55 -13.11
CA ASP A 15 -1.26 -4.34 -14.56
C ASP A 15 -0.71 -5.55 -15.32
N GLY A 16 0.38 -6.15 -14.83
CA GLY A 16 0.97 -7.36 -15.41
C GLY A 16 0.05 -8.59 -15.30
N VAL A 17 -0.63 -8.75 -14.16
CA VAL A 17 -1.62 -9.82 -13.95
C VAL A 17 -2.85 -9.63 -14.87
N GLN A 18 -3.29 -8.38 -15.05
CA GLN A 18 -4.38 -8.06 -15.96
C GLN A 18 -3.99 -8.31 -17.43
N CYS A 19 -2.83 -7.79 -17.83
CA CYS A 19 -2.33 -7.87 -19.19
C CYS A 19 -0.85 -7.49 -19.23
N ILE A 20 0.03 -8.43 -19.63
CA ILE A 20 1.48 -8.19 -19.73
C ILE A 20 1.80 -7.05 -20.71
N LYS A 21 1.01 -6.89 -21.77
CA LYS A 21 1.16 -5.80 -22.73
C LYS A 21 0.87 -4.43 -22.08
N LYS A 22 -0.12 -4.35 -21.18
CA LYS A 22 -0.41 -3.14 -20.40
C LYS A 22 0.79 -2.75 -19.54
N LEU A 23 1.40 -3.71 -18.85
CA LEU A 23 2.61 -3.49 -18.08
C LEU A 23 3.74 -2.96 -18.95
N TRP A 24 3.96 -3.57 -20.14
CA TRP A 24 4.98 -3.11 -21.08
C TRP A 24 4.77 -1.66 -21.51
N PHE A 25 3.55 -1.29 -21.89
CA PHE A 25 3.23 0.09 -22.27
C PHE A 25 3.44 1.08 -21.14
N ASN A 26 3.06 0.74 -19.92
CA ASN A 26 3.27 1.61 -18.77
C ASN A 26 4.76 1.94 -18.52
N PHE A 27 5.66 1.02 -18.89
CA PHE A 27 7.10 1.27 -18.77
C PHE A 27 7.69 2.02 -19.96
N HIS A 28 7.24 1.76 -21.18
CA HIS A 28 7.87 2.25 -22.41
C HIS A 28 7.16 3.47 -23.00
N GLU A 29 5.85 3.55 -22.82
CA GLU A 29 5.00 4.62 -23.35
C GLU A 29 3.99 5.11 -22.29
N PRO A 30 4.46 5.62 -21.12
CA PRO A 30 3.58 5.98 -20.03
C PRO A 30 2.63 7.12 -20.43
N ILE A 31 1.33 6.93 -20.21
CA ILE A 31 0.33 7.97 -20.38
C ILE A 31 0.39 8.89 -19.16
N ILE A 32 0.75 10.16 -19.39
CA ILE A 32 0.74 11.18 -18.35
C ILE A 32 -0.69 11.71 -18.19
N ILE A 33 -1.37 11.25 -17.14
CA ILE A 33 -2.68 11.78 -16.75
C ILE A 33 -2.43 12.99 -15.85
N LYS A 34 -2.69 14.20 -16.36
CA LYS A 34 -2.38 15.45 -15.64
C LYS A 34 -3.34 15.76 -14.50
N ASP A 35 -4.58 15.31 -14.58
CA ASP A 35 -5.59 15.50 -13.53
C ASP A 35 -6.59 14.33 -13.57
N ASN A 36 -6.78 13.69 -12.43
CA ASN A 36 -7.74 12.60 -12.28
C ASN A 36 -8.57 12.81 -11.01
N PRO A 37 -9.89 13.09 -11.14
CA PRO A 37 -10.78 13.28 -10.00
C PRO A 37 -10.77 12.12 -8.98
N GLU A 38 -10.41 10.92 -9.41
CA GLU A 38 -10.30 9.76 -8.51
C GLU A 38 -9.15 9.90 -7.50
N PHE A 39 -8.06 10.61 -7.84
CA PHE A 39 -6.98 10.89 -6.89
C PHE A 39 -7.46 11.74 -5.72
N HIS A 40 -8.22 12.81 -5.99
CA HIS A 40 -8.77 13.67 -4.93
C HIS A 40 -9.76 12.95 -4.02
N LYS A 41 -10.51 11.96 -4.54
CA LYS A 41 -11.36 11.10 -3.71
C LYS A 41 -10.54 10.21 -2.79
N GLY A 42 -9.44 9.65 -3.28
CA GLY A 42 -8.50 8.84 -2.50
C GLY A 42 -7.89 9.63 -1.35
N GLU A 43 -7.39 10.84 -1.62
CA GLU A 43 -6.79 11.72 -0.60
C GLU A 43 -7.79 12.07 0.51
N ARG A 44 -9.01 12.50 0.14
CA ARG A 44 -10.06 12.81 1.13
C ARG A 44 -10.45 11.58 1.96
N PHE A 45 -10.50 10.42 1.35
CA PHE A 45 -10.81 9.19 2.06
C PHE A 45 -9.67 8.79 3.02
N GLY A 46 -8.42 9.02 2.64
CA GLY A 46 -7.26 8.85 3.51
C GLY A 46 -7.36 9.67 4.80
N LEU A 47 -7.87 10.91 4.74
CA LEU A 47 -8.10 11.73 5.94
C LEU A 47 -9.13 11.10 6.87
N ILE A 48 -10.26 10.61 6.33
CA ILE A 48 -11.30 9.92 7.11
C ILE A 48 -10.74 8.67 7.80
N VAL A 49 -9.88 7.93 7.11
CA VAL A 49 -9.21 6.76 7.68
C VAL A 49 -8.35 7.16 8.87
N ARG A 50 -7.56 8.25 8.76
CA ARG A 50 -6.73 8.74 9.87
C ARG A 50 -7.55 9.21 11.06
N GLU A 51 -8.67 9.88 10.82
CA GLU A 51 -9.59 10.29 11.88
C GLU A 51 -10.14 9.08 12.66
N ASN A 52 -10.45 7.98 11.96
CA ASN A 52 -11.03 6.78 12.59
C ASN A 52 -10.01 5.97 13.41
N TYR A 53 -8.75 5.90 12.97
CA TYR A 53 -7.73 5.09 13.66
C TYR A 53 -6.81 5.91 14.57
N GLY A 54 -6.96 7.24 14.56
CA GLY A 54 -6.31 8.14 15.49
C GLY A 54 -4.83 8.41 15.23
N ASN A 55 -4.13 8.86 16.27
CA ASN A 55 -2.74 9.27 16.16
C ASN A 55 -1.81 8.11 15.82
N GLY A 56 -1.01 8.28 14.78
CA GLY A 56 -0.02 7.32 14.31
C GLY A 56 1.13 8.01 13.58
N LEU A 57 2.10 7.22 13.14
CA LEU A 57 3.13 7.71 12.23
C LEU A 57 2.53 7.82 10.82
N ASP A 58 2.36 9.06 10.35
CA ASP A 58 1.91 9.34 8.99
C ASP A 58 3.11 9.62 8.07
N LEU A 59 3.23 8.81 7.02
CA LEU A 59 4.30 8.89 6.03
C LEU A 59 3.79 9.34 4.65
N SER A 60 2.53 9.80 4.54
CA SER A 60 1.90 10.17 3.27
C SER A 60 2.61 11.30 2.53
N ASP A 61 3.07 12.31 3.26
CA ASP A 61 3.71 13.50 2.69
C ASP A 61 5.21 13.31 2.37
N ASN A 62 5.73 12.11 2.66
CA ASN A 62 7.12 11.81 2.38
C ASN A 62 7.28 11.13 1.00
N PHE A 63 7.86 11.86 0.06
CA PHE A 63 8.08 11.37 -1.32
C PHE A 63 9.41 10.64 -1.50
N ASN A 64 10.31 10.65 -0.51
CA ASN A 64 11.54 9.87 -0.53
C ASN A 64 11.26 8.44 -0.06
N ILE A 65 11.07 7.53 -0.98
CA ILE A 65 10.73 6.12 -0.69
C ILE A 65 11.77 5.45 0.21
N GLN A 66 13.06 5.74 0.05
CA GLN A 66 14.09 5.16 0.91
C GLN A 66 13.93 5.59 2.37
N ASP A 67 13.63 6.87 2.59
CA ASP A 67 13.37 7.40 3.93
C ASP A 67 12.07 6.82 4.51
N VAL A 68 11.02 6.67 3.70
CA VAL A 68 9.77 6.03 4.14
C VAL A 68 10.01 4.60 4.57
N VAL A 69 10.78 3.81 3.83
CA VAL A 69 11.12 2.42 4.19
C VAL A 69 11.85 2.38 5.54
N ILE A 70 12.88 3.22 5.71
CA ILE A 70 13.65 3.28 6.97
C ILE A 70 12.73 3.64 8.15
N LYS A 71 11.93 4.68 8.01
CA LYS A 71 10.99 5.11 9.06
C LYS A 71 9.92 4.05 9.37
N THR A 72 9.46 3.33 8.36
CA THR A 72 8.53 2.21 8.55
C THR A 72 9.17 1.09 9.38
N GLU A 73 10.42 0.71 9.07
CA GLU A 73 11.15 -0.31 9.82
C GLU A 73 11.41 0.09 11.28
N GLU A 74 11.78 1.35 11.52
CA GLU A 74 11.96 1.90 12.86
C GLU A 74 10.65 1.89 13.65
N ALA A 75 9.55 2.30 13.02
CA ALA A 75 8.23 2.32 13.62
C ALA A 75 7.73 0.92 14.01
N LEU A 76 7.96 -0.08 13.15
CA LEU A 76 7.60 -1.47 13.44
C LEU A 76 8.30 -2.02 14.70
N LYS A 77 9.53 -1.58 14.97
CA LYS A 77 10.33 -1.97 16.14
C LYS A 77 9.99 -1.14 17.39
N SER A 78 9.39 0.02 17.20
CA SER A 78 9.07 0.95 18.29
C SER A 78 7.95 0.41 19.20
N LYS A 79 8.12 0.57 20.52
CA LYS A 79 7.06 0.24 21.49
C LYS A 79 5.95 1.30 21.51
N ASN A 80 6.26 2.51 21.07
CA ASN A 80 5.37 3.68 21.17
C ASN A 80 4.53 3.90 19.89
N THR A 81 4.82 3.18 18.80
CA THR A 81 4.07 3.30 17.55
C THR A 81 2.99 2.23 17.51
N ASN A 82 1.75 2.66 17.46
CA ASN A 82 0.58 1.78 17.40
C ASN A 82 -0.09 1.76 16.03
N VAL A 83 0.07 2.83 15.26
CA VAL A 83 -0.51 2.94 13.90
C VAL A 83 0.54 3.53 12.97
N ILE A 84 0.64 2.97 11.76
CA ILE A 84 1.49 3.49 10.68
C ILE A 84 0.60 3.69 9.46
N TYR A 85 0.59 4.90 8.92
CA TYR A 85 -0.11 5.26 7.68
C TYR A 85 0.91 5.37 6.55
N GLU A 86 0.56 4.82 5.40
CA GLU A 86 1.36 4.87 4.17
C GLU A 86 2.79 4.29 4.34
N GLY A 87 2.93 3.27 5.20
CA GLY A 87 4.19 2.56 5.39
C GLY A 87 4.65 1.88 4.10
N ALA A 88 5.98 1.91 3.83
CA ALA A 88 6.55 1.34 2.62
C ALA A 88 7.46 0.14 2.89
N PHE A 89 7.37 -0.86 2.02
CA PHE A 89 8.13 -2.10 2.08
C PHE A 89 8.71 -2.43 0.72
N ILE A 90 9.94 -2.91 0.70
CA ILE A 90 10.61 -3.36 -0.54
C ILE A 90 11.14 -4.79 -0.32
N PHE A 91 10.71 -5.70 -1.18
CA PHE A 91 11.26 -7.04 -1.28
C PHE A 91 11.54 -7.37 -2.75
N GLU A 92 12.74 -7.90 -3.05
CA GLU A 92 13.21 -8.23 -4.42
C GLU A 92 12.93 -7.10 -5.42
N LYS A 93 13.25 -5.86 -5.05
CA LYS A 93 13.02 -4.64 -5.85
C LYS A 93 11.55 -4.38 -6.19
N THR A 94 10.62 -4.93 -5.41
CA THR A 94 9.20 -4.66 -5.51
C THR A 94 8.73 -3.83 -4.33
N LEU A 95 8.19 -2.65 -4.63
CA LEU A 95 7.66 -1.71 -3.64
C LEU A 95 6.17 -1.97 -3.40
N VAL A 96 5.77 -1.97 -2.13
CA VAL A 96 4.37 -1.76 -1.74
C VAL A 96 4.28 -0.64 -0.72
N ARG A 97 3.20 0.13 -0.76
CA ARG A 97 2.76 1.02 0.30
C ARG A 97 1.46 0.48 0.87
N THR A 98 1.36 0.50 2.19
CA THR A 98 0.17 0.07 2.92
C THR A 98 -0.65 1.29 3.31
N ASP A 99 -1.97 1.22 3.24
CA ASP A 99 -2.80 2.32 3.72
C ASP A 99 -2.68 2.45 5.24
N VAL A 100 -2.90 1.38 5.99
CA VAL A 100 -2.80 1.38 7.46
C VAL A 100 -2.22 0.07 7.98
N LEU A 101 -1.31 0.18 8.93
CA LEU A 101 -0.88 -0.91 9.81
C LEU A 101 -1.23 -0.57 11.24
N ILE A 102 -1.93 -1.45 11.93
CA ILE A 102 -2.32 -1.28 13.34
C ILE A 102 -1.63 -2.35 14.17
N LYS A 103 -0.93 -1.91 15.22
CA LYS A 103 -0.29 -2.80 16.17
C LYS A 103 -1.33 -3.44 17.07
N ASN A 104 -1.29 -4.75 17.20
CA ASN A 104 -2.06 -5.49 18.17
C ASN A 104 -1.13 -6.22 19.16
N ARG A 105 -1.70 -7.02 20.07
CA ARG A 105 -0.94 -7.71 21.13
C ARG A 105 0.20 -8.56 20.57
N ASP A 106 -0.01 -9.23 19.43
CA ASP A 106 0.87 -10.30 18.95
C ASP A 106 1.48 -9.99 17.57
N GLY A 107 1.28 -8.79 17.03
CA GLY A 107 1.80 -8.42 15.70
C GLY A 107 1.12 -7.18 15.12
N TRP A 108 0.84 -7.21 13.83
CA TRP A 108 0.27 -6.10 13.09
C TRP A 108 -0.92 -6.56 12.26
N ASP A 109 -1.93 -5.71 12.18
CA ASP A 109 -3.07 -5.87 11.30
C ASP A 109 -2.88 -4.97 10.08
N LEU A 110 -3.05 -5.53 8.89
CA LEU A 110 -3.00 -4.79 7.62
C LEU A 110 -4.42 -4.40 7.22
N LEU A 111 -4.66 -3.11 6.98
CA LEU A 111 -5.91 -2.61 6.46
C LEU A 111 -5.67 -1.91 5.12
N GLU A 112 -6.49 -2.26 4.14
CA GLU A 112 -6.56 -1.60 2.83
C GLU A 112 -7.85 -0.79 2.75
N ALA A 113 -7.75 0.51 2.57
CA ALA A 113 -8.87 1.43 2.52
C ALA A 113 -9.34 1.65 1.07
N LYS A 114 -10.65 1.61 0.83
CA LYS A 114 -11.22 1.82 -0.50
C LYS A 114 -12.36 2.83 -0.49
N ALA A 115 -12.20 3.91 -1.23
CA ALA A 115 -13.24 4.92 -1.46
C ALA A 115 -14.32 4.37 -2.41
N THR A 116 -15.11 3.41 -1.93
CA THR A 116 -16.15 2.75 -2.73
C THR A 116 -17.41 2.51 -1.92
N THR A 117 -18.56 2.46 -2.58
CA THR A 117 -19.83 2.08 -1.98
C THR A 117 -20.08 0.57 -2.00
N LYS A 118 -19.25 -0.21 -2.72
CA LYS A 118 -19.40 -1.65 -2.86
C LYS A 118 -18.04 -2.33 -2.98
N ILE A 119 -17.64 -3.03 -1.92
CA ILE A 119 -16.38 -3.81 -1.87
C ILE A 119 -16.59 -5.27 -2.28
N GLU A 120 -17.81 -5.79 -2.22
CA GLU A 120 -18.14 -7.16 -2.59
C GLU A 120 -18.58 -7.27 -4.04
N GLU A 121 -18.15 -8.32 -4.73
CA GLU A 121 -18.66 -8.70 -6.05
C GLU A 121 -20.01 -9.40 -5.92
N LYS A 122 -20.13 -10.29 -4.93
CA LYS A 122 -21.33 -10.98 -4.48
C LYS A 122 -21.38 -10.98 -2.96
N LYS A 123 -22.51 -11.34 -2.37
CA LYS A 123 -22.63 -11.44 -0.92
C LYS A 123 -21.49 -12.29 -0.33
N ASN A 124 -20.72 -11.69 0.58
CA ASN A 124 -19.55 -12.27 1.24
C ASN A 124 -18.37 -12.65 0.32
N VAL A 125 -18.29 -12.07 -0.87
CA VAL A 125 -17.17 -12.30 -1.82
C VAL A 125 -16.57 -10.97 -2.22
N LEU A 126 -15.35 -10.70 -1.77
CA LEU A 126 -14.60 -9.50 -2.16
C LEU A 126 -14.31 -9.50 -3.65
N LYS A 127 -14.25 -8.32 -4.25
CA LYS A 127 -13.81 -8.16 -5.63
C LYS A 127 -12.40 -8.70 -5.81
N LYS A 128 -12.15 -9.42 -6.89
CA LYS A 128 -10.84 -10.04 -7.20
C LYS A 128 -9.69 -9.03 -7.18
N GLU A 129 -9.93 -7.80 -7.63
CA GLU A 129 -8.93 -6.73 -7.63
C GLU A 129 -8.47 -6.34 -6.22
N TYR A 130 -9.37 -6.39 -5.22
CA TYR A 130 -9.04 -6.10 -3.82
C TYR A 130 -8.31 -7.28 -3.17
N LEU A 131 -8.72 -8.50 -3.49
CA LEU A 131 -8.01 -9.70 -3.04
C LEU A 131 -6.58 -9.73 -3.59
N LEU A 132 -6.38 -9.39 -4.86
CA LEU A 132 -5.05 -9.31 -5.47
C LEU A 132 -4.20 -8.24 -4.77
N ASP A 133 -4.77 -7.07 -4.50
CA ASP A 133 -4.12 -5.96 -3.83
C ASP A 133 -3.60 -6.37 -2.44
N LEU A 134 -4.48 -6.93 -1.62
CA LEU A 134 -4.14 -7.45 -0.29
C LEU A 134 -3.14 -8.62 -0.35
N SER A 135 -3.25 -9.50 -1.35
CA SER A 135 -2.35 -10.64 -1.51
C SER A 135 -0.91 -10.19 -1.79
N ILE A 136 -0.74 -9.21 -2.68
CA ILE A 136 0.58 -8.63 -3.00
C ILE A 136 1.19 -8.01 -1.74
N GLN A 137 0.44 -7.18 -1.04
CA GLN A 137 0.91 -6.53 0.18
C GLN A 137 1.27 -7.56 1.25
N THR A 138 0.37 -8.51 1.52
CA THR A 138 0.59 -9.57 2.51
C THR A 138 1.86 -10.35 2.22
N PHE A 139 2.09 -10.72 0.95
CA PHE A 139 3.29 -11.43 0.55
C PHE A 139 4.55 -10.60 0.86
N ILE A 140 4.62 -9.37 0.36
CA ILE A 140 5.78 -8.48 0.54
C ILE A 140 6.05 -8.21 2.03
N LEU A 141 5.02 -7.88 2.81
CA LEU A 141 5.18 -7.60 4.24
C LEU A 141 5.73 -8.81 5.00
N LYS A 142 5.22 -10.03 4.71
CA LYS A 142 5.74 -11.26 5.31
C LYS A 142 7.19 -11.52 4.95
N GLN A 143 7.59 -11.27 3.69
CA GLN A 143 8.98 -11.39 3.26
C GLN A 143 9.89 -10.35 3.94
N CYS A 144 9.37 -9.18 4.28
CA CYS A 144 10.05 -8.16 5.09
C CYS A 144 10.04 -8.45 6.60
N GLY A 145 9.52 -9.62 7.03
CA GLY A 145 9.52 -10.05 8.43
C GLY A 145 8.42 -9.47 9.29
N VAL A 146 7.39 -8.84 8.69
CA VAL A 146 6.24 -8.31 9.44
C VAL A 146 5.36 -9.47 9.92
N ASN A 147 5.13 -9.53 11.23
CA ASN A 147 4.23 -10.51 11.83
C ASN A 147 2.77 -10.06 11.67
N LEU A 148 2.19 -10.34 10.50
CA LEU A 148 0.78 -10.03 10.22
C LEU A 148 -0.16 -11.02 10.92
N LYS A 149 -1.22 -10.48 11.56
CA LYS A 149 -2.26 -11.25 12.26
C LYS A 149 -3.59 -11.23 11.51
N ASN A 150 -4.10 -10.05 11.18
CA ASN A 150 -5.33 -9.88 10.42
C ASN A 150 -5.06 -9.08 9.15
N ILE A 151 -5.95 -9.30 8.18
CA ILE A 151 -5.89 -8.64 6.87
C ILE A 151 -7.30 -8.27 6.46
#